data_dc387840620854408a8ebd3798596576
#
_entry.id   dc387840620854408a8ebd3798596576
#
_cell.length_a   1.000
_cell.length_b   1.000
_cell.length_c   1.000
_cell.angle_alpha   90.00
_cell.angle_beta   90.00
_cell.angle_gamma   90.00
#
_symmetry.space_group_name_H-M   'P 1'
#
loop_
_entity.id
_entity.type
_entity.pdbx_description
1 polymer ?
#
loop_
_entity_poly.entity_id
_entity_poly.type
_entity_poly.pdbx_seq_one_letter_code
_entity_poly.pdbx_strand_id
1 'polypeptide(L)'
;VLCLIVFDLLRLFNFPCKYGFYISLFLTLSLLSYGYYNYQHPKTEVFNIVINKQTVHNEQPLKVVSVSDIHLGYGTDKEELKQYVEMINAQKPDLILIGGDLIDNSVVPLYAEKMMEELTELKAPLGIYMVPGNHEYISGIRKSMQFIKETPIHLLRDEVVTLPGGIQIIGRDDRSNKSRLSLQELVKNIDPAKPVILLDHQPYNLSDTENAGIDLQ
;
A
#
# COMPACT_ATOMS: atom_id res chain seq x y z
N VAL A 1 -4.57 19.96 -22.35
CA VAL A 1 -5.87 20.64 -22.25
C VAL A 1 -5.80 21.79 -21.24
N LEU A 2 -5.45 21.54 -19.97
CA LEU A 2 -5.43 22.58 -18.90
C LEU A 2 -4.58 23.80 -19.27
N CYS A 3 -3.35 23.58 -19.74
CA CYS A 3 -2.46 24.69 -20.17
C CYS A 3 -3.06 25.50 -21.33
N LEU A 4 -3.73 24.87 -22.29
CA LEU A 4 -4.41 25.58 -23.38
C LEU A 4 -5.58 26.42 -22.87
N ILE A 5 -6.37 25.93 -21.93
CA ILE A 5 -7.46 26.68 -21.31
C ILE A 5 -6.92 27.95 -20.63
N VAL A 6 -5.79 27.88 -19.92
CA VAL A 6 -5.18 29.06 -19.29
C VAL A 6 -4.82 30.12 -20.34
N PHE A 7 -4.21 29.72 -21.47
CA PHE A 7 -3.87 30.67 -22.52
C PHE A 7 -5.10 31.23 -23.23
N ASP A 8 -6.16 30.44 -23.40
CA ASP A 8 -7.41 30.92 -23.98
C ASP A 8 -8.13 31.92 -23.05
N LEU A 9 -8.09 31.68 -21.72
CA LEU A 9 -8.59 32.64 -20.74
C LEU A 9 -7.77 33.94 -20.75
N LEU A 10 -6.43 33.87 -20.85
CA LEU A 10 -5.58 35.07 -20.97
C LEU A 10 -5.91 35.89 -22.23
N ARG A 11 -6.27 35.25 -23.34
CA ARG A 11 -6.73 35.95 -24.56
C ARG A 11 -8.01 36.71 -24.34
N LEU A 12 -8.95 36.25 -23.50
CA LEU A 12 -10.16 36.99 -23.15
C LEU A 12 -9.88 38.32 -22.46
N PHE A 13 -8.73 38.45 -21.80
CA PHE A 13 -8.27 39.65 -21.16
C PHE A 13 -7.29 40.48 -22.03
N ASN A 14 -7.31 40.26 -23.36
CA ASN A 14 -6.42 40.93 -24.33
C ASN A 14 -4.92 40.74 -24.09
N PHE A 15 -4.51 39.65 -23.43
CA PHE A 15 -3.11 39.25 -23.37
C PHE A 15 -2.73 38.50 -24.65
N PRO A 16 -1.91 39.08 -25.54
CA PRO A 16 -1.53 38.44 -26.79
C PRO A 16 -0.52 37.32 -26.53
N CYS A 17 -1.00 36.07 -26.49
CA CYS A 17 -0.14 34.90 -26.37
C CYS A 17 0.13 34.28 -27.75
N LYS A 18 0.95 34.91 -28.57
CA LYS A 18 1.34 34.44 -29.91
C LYS A 18 1.89 33.01 -29.90
N TYR A 19 2.60 32.64 -28.85
CA TYR A 19 3.25 31.34 -28.68
C TYR A 19 2.53 30.39 -27.67
N GLY A 20 1.33 30.72 -27.26
CA GLY A 20 0.58 29.98 -26.22
C GLY A 20 0.47 28.49 -26.49
N PHE A 21 0.25 28.08 -27.75
CA PHE A 21 0.23 26.67 -28.12
C PHE A 21 1.56 25.97 -27.87
N TYR A 22 2.66 26.54 -28.33
CA TYR A 22 3.99 25.92 -28.16
C TYR A 22 4.43 25.87 -26.71
N ILE A 23 4.13 26.90 -25.93
CA ILE A 23 4.39 26.93 -24.48
C ILE A 23 3.55 25.84 -23.78
N SER A 24 2.27 25.71 -24.11
CA SER A 24 1.41 24.66 -23.54
C SER A 24 1.92 23.28 -23.89
N LEU A 25 2.32 23.06 -25.14
CA LEU A 25 2.88 21.78 -25.59
C LEU A 25 4.18 21.46 -24.82
N PHE A 26 5.10 22.43 -24.73
CA PHE A 26 6.36 22.24 -24.00
C PHE A 26 6.13 21.92 -22.53
N LEU A 27 5.27 22.67 -21.84
CA LEU A 27 4.94 22.43 -20.44
C LEU A 27 4.30 21.04 -20.25
N THR A 28 3.38 20.67 -21.13
CA THR A 28 2.72 19.34 -21.06
C THR A 28 3.73 18.22 -21.23
N LEU A 29 4.60 18.30 -22.24
CA LEU A 29 5.64 17.29 -22.45
C LEU A 29 6.64 17.25 -21.30
N SER A 30 7.01 18.41 -20.76
CA SER A 30 7.92 18.48 -19.60
C SER A 30 7.31 17.82 -18.35
N LEU A 31 6.01 18.08 -18.06
CA LEU A 31 5.30 17.49 -16.94
C LEU A 31 5.14 15.97 -17.12
N LEU A 32 4.81 15.52 -18.33
CA LEU A 32 4.70 14.08 -18.61
C LEU A 32 6.04 13.38 -18.47
N SER A 33 7.12 13.99 -19.01
CA SER A 33 8.47 13.44 -18.89
C SER A 33 8.94 13.38 -17.42
N TYR A 34 8.66 14.42 -16.64
CA TYR A 34 8.96 14.46 -15.22
C TYR A 34 8.15 13.42 -14.44
N GLY A 35 6.85 13.31 -14.72
CA GLY A 35 5.99 12.29 -14.10
C GLY A 35 6.45 10.87 -14.41
N TYR A 36 6.80 10.60 -15.67
CA TYR A 36 7.33 9.31 -16.10
C TYR A 36 8.69 9.01 -15.44
N TYR A 37 9.58 10.00 -15.35
CA TYR A 37 10.85 9.85 -14.65
C TYR A 37 10.65 9.47 -13.17
N ASN A 38 9.74 10.16 -12.46
CA ASN A 38 9.46 9.85 -11.06
C ASN A 38 8.82 8.46 -10.89
N TYR A 39 7.93 8.07 -11.80
CA TYR A 39 7.34 6.74 -11.81
C TYR A 39 8.40 5.64 -11.92
N GLN A 40 9.37 5.83 -12.82
CA GLN A 40 10.47 4.87 -13.02
C GLN A 40 11.53 4.86 -11.89
N HIS A 41 11.45 5.82 -10.95
CA HIS A 41 12.43 5.95 -9.87
C HIS A 41 11.71 6.01 -8.52
N PRO A 42 11.09 4.90 -8.05
CA PRO A 42 10.46 4.83 -6.75
C PRO A 42 11.47 5.11 -5.64
N LYS A 43 11.01 5.71 -4.54
CA LYS A 43 11.86 6.11 -3.42
C LYS A 43 11.38 5.47 -2.13
N THR A 44 12.32 5.15 -1.26
CA THR A 44 12.03 4.74 0.11
C THR A 44 12.03 5.98 1.00
N GLU A 45 10.94 6.18 1.73
CA GLU A 45 10.85 7.17 2.80
C GLU A 45 11.00 6.49 4.14
N VAL A 46 11.70 7.13 5.09
CA VAL A 46 11.99 6.55 6.40
C VAL A 46 11.36 7.41 7.48
N PHE A 47 10.53 6.79 8.29
CA PHE A 47 9.90 7.39 9.46
C PHE A 47 10.39 6.71 10.73
N ASN A 48 10.71 7.48 11.76
CA ASN A 48 11.03 6.97 13.09
C ASN A 48 9.84 7.19 14.01
N ILE A 49 9.20 6.11 14.43
CA ILE A 49 8.01 6.14 15.27
C ILE A 49 8.37 5.51 16.61
N VAL A 50 8.01 6.20 17.70
CA VAL A 50 8.23 5.71 19.06
C VAL A 50 6.88 5.33 19.67
N ILE A 51 6.74 4.05 20.02
CA ILE A 51 5.58 3.52 20.74
C ILE A 51 6.01 3.20 22.17
N ASN A 52 5.43 3.92 23.14
CA ASN A 52 5.76 3.78 24.57
C ASN A 52 4.99 2.62 25.23
N LYS A 53 5.14 1.40 24.69
CA LYS A 53 4.53 0.18 25.20
C LYS A 53 5.57 -0.92 25.32
N GLN A 54 5.35 -1.85 26.25
CA GLN A 54 6.29 -2.95 26.47
C GLN A 54 6.26 -3.98 25.34
N THR A 55 7.43 -4.26 24.80
CA THR A 55 7.65 -5.40 23.89
C THR A 55 8.74 -6.29 24.50
N VAL A 56 8.70 -7.59 24.21
CA VAL A 56 9.77 -8.52 24.52
C VAL A 56 10.87 -8.49 23.43
N HIS A 57 10.69 -7.66 22.43
CA HIS A 57 11.71 -7.45 21.40
C HIS A 57 12.89 -6.71 22.02
N ASN A 58 14.08 -7.28 21.87
CA ASN A 58 15.34 -6.71 22.33
C ASN A 58 15.41 -5.21 22.01
N GLU A 59 16.26 -4.47 22.74
CA GLU A 59 16.50 -3.02 22.66
C GLU A 59 16.75 -2.43 21.25
N GLN A 60 16.64 -3.24 20.20
CA GLN A 60 16.82 -2.85 18.80
C GLN A 60 15.50 -2.37 18.19
N PRO A 61 15.53 -1.26 17.43
CA PRO A 61 14.36 -0.79 16.69
C PRO A 61 13.83 -1.86 15.72
N LEU A 62 12.52 -2.09 15.74
CA LEU A 62 11.85 -2.94 14.74
C LEU A 62 11.83 -2.22 13.39
N LYS A 63 12.34 -2.87 12.36
CA LYS A 63 12.30 -2.34 11.00
C LYS A 63 11.08 -2.90 10.26
N VAL A 64 10.11 -2.03 10.03
CA VAL A 64 8.90 -2.35 9.28
C VAL A 64 8.98 -1.71 7.90
N VAL A 65 8.73 -2.46 6.85
CA VAL A 65 8.47 -1.92 5.51
C VAL A 65 6.98 -1.98 5.25
N SER A 66 6.39 -0.85 4.90
CA SER A 66 4.99 -0.75 4.49
C SER A 66 4.89 -0.39 3.02
N VAL A 67 4.04 -1.09 2.29
CA VAL A 67 3.71 -0.84 0.88
C VAL A 67 2.20 -0.96 0.69
N SER A 68 1.66 -0.24 -0.29
CA SER A 68 0.24 -0.29 -0.66
C SER A 68 0.07 0.02 -2.14
N ASP A 69 -1.07 -0.34 -2.72
CA ASP A 69 -1.49 0.07 -4.05
C ASP A 69 -0.47 -0.28 -5.16
N ILE A 70 0.09 -1.49 -5.11
CA ILE A 70 1.06 -1.96 -6.10
C ILE A 70 0.38 -2.23 -7.45
N HIS A 71 -0.89 -2.67 -7.44
CA HIS A 71 -1.71 -2.89 -8.62
C HIS A 71 -1.07 -3.80 -9.66
N LEU A 72 -0.61 -4.99 -9.22
CA LEU A 72 -0.04 -6.00 -10.12
C LEU A 72 -1.06 -6.41 -11.19
N GLY A 73 -0.61 -6.41 -12.44
CA GLY A 73 -1.49 -6.71 -13.57
C GLY A 73 -0.86 -6.36 -14.90
N TYR A 74 -1.65 -5.82 -15.80
CA TYR A 74 -1.16 -5.37 -17.11
C TYR A 74 -0.37 -4.04 -17.04
N GLY A 75 -0.56 -3.25 -16.00
CA GLY A 75 0.13 -1.96 -15.81
C GLY A 75 1.45 -2.13 -15.07
N THR A 76 1.44 -2.86 -13.96
CA THR A 76 2.63 -3.21 -13.18
C THR A 76 2.97 -4.66 -13.47
N ASP A 77 3.99 -4.88 -14.26
CA ASP A 77 4.40 -6.20 -14.74
C ASP A 77 5.38 -6.91 -13.78
N LYS A 78 5.84 -8.10 -14.19
CA LYS A 78 6.77 -8.91 -13.41
C LYS A 78 8.12 -8.21 -13.16
N GLU A 79 8.64 -7.46 -14.13
CA GLU A 79 9.94 -6.78 -14.00
C GLU A 79 9.85 -5.62 -13.01
N GLU A 80 8.74 -4.87 -13.01
CA GLU A 80 8.50 -3.84 -12.01
C GLU A 80 8.31 -4.44 -10.61
N LEU A 81 7.56 -5.54 -10.50
CA LEU A 81 7.42 -6.26 -9.23
C LEU A 81 8.79 -6.70 -8.69
N LYS A 82 9.64 -7.24 -9.53
CA LYS A 82 10.99 -7.64 -9.14
C LYS A 82 11.79 -6.48 -8.56
N GLN A 83 11.73 -5.30 -9.19
CA GLN A 83 12.38 -4.09 -8.67
C GLN A 83 11.84 -3.73 -7.28
N TYR A 84 10.51 -3.78 -7.08
CA TYR A 84 9.91 -3.50 -5.77
C TYR A 84 10.35 -4.52 -4.71
N VAL A 85 10.39 -5.80 -5.05
CA VAL A 85 10.88 -6.86 -4.14
C VAL A 85 12.34 -6.63 -3.76
N GLU A 86 13.19 -6.28 -4.73
CA GLU A 86 14.60 -5.95 -4.48
C GLU A 86 14.74 -4.72 -3.58
N MET A 87 13.94 -3.67 -3.81
CA MET A 87 13.93 -2.46 -2.97
C MET A 87 13.49 -2.76 -1.54
N ILE A 88 12.44 -3.56 -1.35
CA ILE A 88 11.93 -3.98 -0.05
C ILE A 88 13.01 -4.80 0.69
N ASN A 89 13.56 -5.82 0.04
CA ASN A 89 14.58 -6.69 0.63
C ASN A 89 15.88 -5.93 0.96
N ALA A 90 16.25 -4.91 0.17
CA ALA A 90 17.41 -4.06 0.43
C ALA A 90 17.27 -3.30 1.77
N GLN A 91 16.06 -3.04 2.24
CA GLN A 91 15.81 -2.44 3.56
C GLN A 91 16.08 -3.43 4.71
N LYS A 92 16.16 -4.74 4.43
CA LYS A 92 16.30 -5.81 5.46
C LYS A 92 15.21 -5.68 6.54
N PRO A 93 13.93 -5.72 6.16
CA PRO A 93 12.84 -5.56 7.12
C PRO A 93 12.75 -6.75 8.07
N ASP A 94 12.32 -6.49 9.31
CA ASP A 94 11.88 -7.52 10.24
C ASP A 94 10.44 -7.95 9.93
N LEU A 95 9.63 -7.02 9.44
CA LEU A 95 8.21 -7.18 9.16
C LEU A 95 7.85 -6.44 7.86
N ILE A 96 7.03 -7.06 7.01
CA ILE A 96 6.45 -6.40 5.82
C ILE A 96 4.94 -6.30 6.00
N LEU A 97 4.39 -5.11 5.76
CA LEU A 97 2.98 -4.80 5.81
C LEU A 97 2.50 -4.33 4.44
N ILE A 98 1.46 -4.97 3.90
CA ILE A 98 0.87 -4.64 2.60
C ILE A 98 -0.54 -4.09 2.86
N GLY A 99 -0.72 -2.81 2.57
CA GLY A 99 -1.93 -2.05 2.88
C GLY A 99 -3.12 -2.30 1.96
N GLY A 100 -3.08 -3.31 1.11
CA GLY A 100 -4.13 -3.64 0.13
C GLY A 100 -3.79 -3.23 -1.29
N ASP A 101 -4.70 -3.54 -2.23
CA ASP A 101 -4.57 -3.27 -3.66
C ASP A 101 -3.24 -3.78 -4.25
N LEU A 102 -2.86 -5.00 -3.84
CA LEU A 102 -1.72 -5.72 -4.43
C LEU A 102 -2.04 -6.14 -5.87
N ILE A 103 -3.28 -6.57 -6.12
CA ILE A 103 -3.77 -7.07 -7.41
C ILE A 103 -4.65 -5.99 -8.03
N ASP A 104 -4.46 -5.67 -9.31
CA ASP A 104 -5.30 -4.68 -10.00
C ASP A 104 -6.70 -5.23 -10.34
N ASN A 105 -6.99 -5.51 -11.60
CA ASN A 105 -8.34 -5.87 -12.05
C ASN A 105 -8.52 -7.38 -12.29
N SER A 106 -7.43 -8.14 -12.33
CA SER A 106 -7.47 -9.57 -12.64
C SER A 106 -6.22 -10.29 -12.17
N VAL A 107 -6.39 -11.52 -11.69
CA VAL A 107 -5.29 -12.45 -11.38
C VAL A 107 -4.68 -13.12 -12.63
N VAL A 108 -5.33 -13.00 -13.80
CA VAL A 108 -4.88 -13.69 -15.02
C VAL A 108 -3.45 -13.32 -15.42
N PRO A 109 -3.08 -12.04 -15.53
CA PRO A 109 -1.70 -11.67 -15.85
C PRO A 109 -0.69 -12.15 -14.80
N LEU A 110 -1.07 -12.19 -13.52
CA LEU A 110 -0.19 -12.64 -12.45
C LEU A 110 0.22 -14.10 -12.61
N TYR A 111 -0.73 -14.96 -12.98
CA TYR A 111 -0.44 -16.36 -13.30
C TYR A 111 0.31 -16.51 -14.62
N ALA A 112 -0.06 -15.75 -15.65
CA ALA A 112 0.57 -15.82 -16.97
C ALA A 112 2.06 -15.46 -16.92
N GLU A 113 2.42 -14.46 -16.13
CA GLU A 113 3.79 -13.99 -15.94
C GLU A 113 4.51 -14.65 -14.75
N LYS A 114 3.81 -15.54 -14.03
CA LYS A 114 4.35 -16.20 -12.83
C LYS A 114 4.86 -15.21 -11.76
N MET A 115 4.15 -14.11 -11.53
CA MET A 115 4.54 -13.07 -10.57
C MET A 115 4.65 -13.58 -9.13
N MET A 116 4.03 -14.69 -8.81
CA MET A 116 4.15 -15.40 -7.53
C MET A 116 5.62 -15.76 -7.21
N GLU A 117 6.45 -16.07 -8.23
CA GLU A 117 7.86 -16.39 -8.04
C GLU A 117 8.60 -15.20 -7.40
N GLU A 118 8.32 -13.97 -7.86
CA GLU A 118 8.93 -12.76 -7.31
C GLU A 118 8.42 -12.48 -5.88
N LEU A 119 7.12 -12.64 -5.63
CA LEU A 119 6.56 -12.44 -4.28
C LEU A 119 7.16 -13.43 -3.25
N THR A 120 7.57 -14.62 -3.71
CA THR A 120 8.21 -15.63 -2.85
C THR A 120 9.61 -15.20 -2.39
N GLU A 121 10.26 -14.29 -3.10
CA GLU A 121 11.56 -13.74 -2.74
C GLU A 121 11.53 -12.67 -1.63
N LEU A 122 10.34 -12.21 -1.21
CA LEU A 122 10.20 -11.29 -0.08
C LEU A 122 10.71 -11.93 1.22
N LYS A 123 11.48 -11.17 2.01
CA LYS A 123 12.16 -11.65 3.23
C LYS A 123 11.84 -10.77 4.42
N ALA A 124 11.13 -11.34 5.40
CA ALA A 124 10.86 -10.69 6.69
C ALA A 124 10.74 -11.75 7.78
N PRO A 125 11.65 -11.80 8.77
CA PRO A 125 11.65 -12.83 9.81
C PRO A 125 10.37 -12.90 10.65
N LEU A 126 9.67 -11.77 10.84
CA LEU A 126 8.40 -11.71 11.56
C LEU A 126 7.17 -11.91 10.67
N GLY A 127 7.39 -12.11 9.37
CA GLY A 127 6.34 -12.39 8.41
C GLY A 127 5.95 -11.22 7.51
N ILE A 128 5.05 -11.52 6.59
CA ILE A 128 4.50 -10.61 5.60
C ILE A 128 2.99 -10.63 5.77
N TYR A 129 2.40 -9.50 6.13
CA TYR A 129 0.97 -9.40 6.39
C TYR A 129 0.32 -8.41 5.46
N MET A 130 -0.86 -8.76 4.98
CA MET A 130 -1.62 -7.97 4.01
C MET A 130 -3.07 -7.87 4.45
N VAL A 131 -3.71 -6.75 4.13
CA VAL A 131 -5.17 -6.63 4.12
C VAL A 131 -5.67 -6.50 2.68
N PRO A 132 -6.89 -6.94 2.35
CA PRO A 132 -7.45 -6.68 1.02
C PRO A 132 -7.78 -5.21 0.87
N GLY A 133 -7.59 -4.70 -0.35
CA GLY A 133 -8.16 -3.44 -0.80
C GLY A 133 -9.39 -3.66 -1.69
N ASN A 134 -9.91 -2.58 -2.26
CA ASN A 134 -11.07 -2.68 -3.14
C ASN A 134 -10.75 -3.42 -4.46
N HIS A 135 -9.51 -3.39 -4.92
CA HIS A 135 -9.11 -4.09 -6.16
C HIS A 135 -9.06 -5.60 -5.99
N GLU A 136 -8.77 -6.16 -4.83
CA GLU A 136 -8.94 -7.59 -4.57
C GLU A 136 -10.40 -8.02 -4.73
N TYR A 137 -11.37 -7.13 -4.44
CA TYR A 137 -12.80 -7.37 -4.68
C TYR A 137 -13.18 -7.20 -6.16
N ILE A 138 -12.63 -6.21 -6.86
CA ILE A 138 -12.83 -5.98 -8.30
C ILE A 138 -12.32 -7.17 -9.11
N SER A 139 -11.11 -7.67 -8.82
CA SER A 139 -10.51 -8.84 -9.47
C SER A 139 -11.18 -10.17 -9.10
N GLY A 140 -12.06 -10.14 -8.09
CA GLY A 140 -12.77 -11.28 -7.55
C GLY A 140 -12.10 -11.86 -6.32
N ILE A 141 -12.56 -11.47 -5.13
CA ILE A 141 -11.94 -11.75 -3.84
C ILE A 141 -11.51 -13.22 -3.64
N ARG A 142 -12.30 -14.20 -4.11
CA ARG A 142 -11.94 -15.61 -4.00
C ARG A 142 -10.70 -15.97 -4.82
N LYS A 143 -10.59 -15.42 -6.03
CA LYS A 143 -9.43 -15.66 -6.91
C LYS A 143 -8.19 -14.97 -6.36
N SER A 144 -8.34 -13.74 -5.88
CA SER A 144 -7.26 -12.98 -5.25
C SER A 144 -6.74 -13.70 -4.01
N MET A 145 -7.63 -14.16 -3.12
CA MET A 145 -7.25 -14.96 -1.95
C MET A 145 -6.55 -16.26 -2.32
N GLN A 146 -6.98 -16.92 -3.39
CA GLN A 146 -6.31 -18.14 -3.87
C GLN A 146 -4.89 -17.84 -4.32
N PHE A 147 -4.69 -16.79 -5.13
CA PHE A 147 -3.36 -16.36 -5.58
C PHE A 147 -2.45 -16.01 -4.39
N ILE A 148 -2.95 -15.19 -3.44
CA ILE A 148 -2.18 -14.76 -2.27
C ILE A 148 -1.78 -15.97 -1.40
N LYS A 149 -2.64 -16.98 -1.25
CA LYS A 149 -2.33 -18.21 -0.50
C LYS A 149 -1.17 -19.03 -1.08
N GLU A 150 -0.84 -18.82 -2.34
CA GLU A 150 0.27 -19.48 -3.02
C GLU A 150 1.60 -18.71 -2.83
N THR A 151 1.58 -17.62 -2.06
CA THR A 151 2.71 -16.76 -1.70
C THR A 151 2.98 -16.82 -0.18
N PRO A 152 4.12 -16.29 0.32
CA PRO A 152 4.38 -16.23 1.75
C PRO A 152 3.57 -15.14 2.49
N ILE A 153 2.61 -14.49 1.82
CA ILE A 153 1.83 -13.39 2.37
C ILE A 153 0.65 -13.93 3.19
N HIS A 154 0.54 -13.48 4.44
CA HIS A 154 -0.60 -13.74 5.31
C HIS A 154 -1.68 -12.68 5.09
N LEU A 155 -2.77 -13.05 4.42
CA LEU A 155 -3.91 -12.15 4.20
C LEU A 155 -4.79 -12.13 5.44
N LEU A 156 -4.89 -10.98 6.08
CA LEU A 156 -5.74 -10.74 7.25
C LEU A 156 -7.07 -10.12 6.78
N ARG A 157 -8.18 -10.72 7.22
CA ARG A 157 -9.53 -10.25 6.90
C ARG A 157 -10.38 -10.25 8.16
N ASP A 158 -10.46 -9.09 8.82
CA ASP A 158 -11.08 -8.93 10.13
C ASP A 158 -10.47 -9.87 11.18
N GLU A 159 -9.16 -9.93 11.19
CA GLU A 159 -8.37 -10.81 12.04
C GLU A 159 -7.36 -10.02 12.87
N VAL A 160 -7.00 -10.61 14.02
CA VAL A 160 -5.94 -10.10 14.89
C VAL A 160 -4.87 -11.18 15.00
N VAL A 161 -3.63 -10.80 14.75
CA VAL A 161 -2.47 -11.68 14.96
C VAL A 161 -1.52 -11.07 15.96
N THR A 162 -0.89 -11.92 16.77
CA THR A 162 0.15 -11.51 17.72
C THR A 162 1.49 -12.07 17.26
N LEU A 163 2.43 -11.18 16.99
CA LEU A 163 3.78 -11.54 16.57
C LEU A 163 4.64 -11.98 17.77
N PRO A 164 5.76 -12.70 17.53
CA PRO A 164 6.79 -12.86 18.53
C PRO A 164 7.22 -11.49 19.10
N GLY A 165 7.30 -11.38 20.43
CA GLY A 165 7.56 -10.10 21.10
C GLY A 165 6.32 -9.31 21.51
N GLY A 166 5.11 -9.80 21.17
CA GLY A 166 3.85 -9.27 21.65
C GLY A 166 3.25 -8.13 20.81
N ILE A 167 3.85 -7.78 19.67
CA ILE A 167 3.27 -6.80 18.74
C ILE A 167 2.01 -7.41 18.13
N GLN A 168 0.93 -6.66 18.11
CA GLN A 168 -0.35 -7.11 17.57
C GLN A 168 -0.66 -6.38 16.27
N ILE A 169 -1.12 -7.13 15.27
CA ILE A 169 -1.57 -6.58 14.00
C ILE A 169 -3.06 -6.88 13.88
N ILE A 170 -3.85 -5.83 13.70
CA ILE A 170 -5.25 -5.92 13.32
C ILE A 170 -5.32 -5.73 11.81
N GLY A 171 -5.81 -6.72 11.07
CA GLY A 171 -6.08 -6.59 9.65
C GLY A 171 -7.58 -6.49 9.39
N ARG A 172 -8.02 -5.36 8.87
CA ARG A 172 -9.43 -5.15 8.51
C ARG A 172 -9.72 -5.58 7.09
N ASP A 173 -10.87 -6.20 6.89
CA ASP A 173 -11.39 -6.43 5.54
C ASP A 173 -11.77 -5.10 4.86
N ASP A 174 -11.77 -5.05 3.53
CA ASP A 174 -12.17 -3.86 2.79
C ASP A 174 -13.68 -3.56 2.93
N ARG A 175 -14.05 -2.31 2.74
CA ARG A 175 -15.44 -1.84 2.77
C ARG A 175 -16.34 -2.42 1.68
N SER A 176 -15.75 -3.03 0.65
CA SER A 176 -16.46 -3.82 -0.34
C SER A 176 -17.19 -5.01 0.30
N ASN A 177 -16.66 -5.55 1.41
CA ASN A 177 -17.35 -6.48 2.27
C ASN A 177 -18.32 -5.75 3.21
N LYS A 178 -19.63 -5.79 2.89
CA LYS A 178 -20.66 -5.16 3.73
C LYS A 178 -20.84 -5.82 5.09
N SER A 179 -20.27 -7.02 5.29
CA SER A 179 -20.32 -7.78 6.55
C SER A 179 -19.01 -7.71 7.32
N ARG A 180 -18.10 -6.78 6.95
CA ARG A 180 -16.84 -6.62 7.69
C ARG A 180 -17.10 -6.24 9.14
N LEU A 181 -16.24 -6.72 10.04
CA LEU A 181 -16.33 -6.41 11.46
C LEU A 181 -16.05 -4.92 11.72
N SER A 182 -16.70 -4.41 12.76
CA SER A 182 -16.35 -3.09 13.27
C SER A 182 -15.00 -3.10 13.97
N LEU A 183 -14.33 -1.93 14.04
CA LEU A 183 -13.08 -1.83 14.79
C LEU A 183 -13.29 -2.18 16.27
N GLN A 184 -14.43 -1.78 16.85
CA GLN A 184 -14.79 -2.09 18.24
C GLN A 184 -14.92 -3.59 18.53
N GLU A 185 -15.27 -4.40 17.52
CA GLU A 185 -15.30 -5.87 17.66
C GLU A 185 -13.89 -6.46 17.62
N LEU A 186 -13.04 -5.96 16.74
CA LEU A 186 -11.66 -6.43 16.58
C LEU A 186 -10.78 -6.12 17.80
N VAL A 187 -10.91 -4.92 18.37
CA VAL A 187 -10.11 -4.53 19.55
C VAL A 187 -10.47 -5.28 20.83
N LYS A 188 -11.59 -6.01 20.88
CA LYS A 188 -11.90 -6.89 22.03
C LYS A 188 -10.87 -8.03 22.20
N ASN A 189 -10.16 -8.36 21.13
CA ASN A 189 -9.23 -9.48 21.08
C ASN A 189 -7.77 -9.05 21.22
N ILE A 190 -7.49 -7.79 21.57
CA ILE A 190 -6.13 -7.27 21.77
C ILE A 190 -5.79 -7.07 23.25
N ASP A 191 -4.50 -7.10 23.55
CA ASP A 191 -3.94 -6.63 24.81
C ASP A 191 -3.51 -5.16 24.65
N PRO A 192 -4.22 -4.19 25.30
CA PRO A 192 -3.91 -2.77 25.13
C PRO A 192 -2.56 -2.36 25.73
N ALA A 193 -1.93 -3.22 26.56
CA ALA A 193 -0.59 -2.98 27.10
C ALA A 193 0.53 -3.24 26.08
N LYS A 194 0.20 -3.86 24.93
CA LYS A 194 1.14 -4.21 23.86
C LYS A 194 0.97 -3.26 22.67
N PRO A 195 2.02 -3.08 21.86
CA PRO A 195 1.91 -2.31 20.62
C PRO A 195 0.86 -2.92 19.67
N VAL A 196 0.04 -2.05 19.09
CA VAL A 196 -1.03 -2.44 18.16
C VAL A 196 -0.88 -1.65 16.86
N ILE A 197 -0.75 -2.38 15.76
CA ILE A 197 -0.72 -1.85 14.40
C ILE A 197 -2.04 -2.22 13.72
N LEU A 198 -2.71 -1.25 13.13
CA LEU A 198 -3.92 -1.46 12.34
C LEU A 198 -3.61 -1.34 10.86
N LEU A 199 -3.96 -2.35 10.09
CA LEU A 199 -4.02 -2.28 8.63
C LEU A 199 -5.48 -2.11 8.21
N ASP A 200 -5.78 -1.02 7.53
CA ASP A 200 -7.09 -0.73 6.91
C ASP A 200 -6.82 0.01 5.60
N HIS A 201 -7.09 -0.62 4.47
CA HIS A 201 -6.80 -0.07 3.14
C HIS A 201 -7.45 1.30 2.92
N GLN A 202 -8.65 1.51 3.44
CA GLN A 202 -9.38 2.78 3.34
C GLN A 202 -9.58 3.36 4.75
N PRO A 203 -8.59 4.10 5.31
CA PRO A 203 -8.60 4.57 6.68
C PRO A 203 -9.52 5.77 6.88
N TYR A 204 -10.80 5.51 7.05
CA TYR A 204 -11.78 6.52 7.45
C TYR A 204 -11.95 6.54 8.97
N ASN A 205 -12.39 7.66 9.51
CA ASN A 205 -12.69 7.85 10.94
C ASN A 205 -11.44 7.62 11.83
N LEU A 206 -10.36 8.32 11.54
CA LEU A 206 -9.11 8.23 12.32
C LEU A 206 -9.31 8.45 13.83
N SER A 207 -10.31 9.25 14.21
CA SER A 207 -10.70 9.43 15.62
C SER A 207 -11.17 8.14 16.29
N ASP A 208 -11.84 7.24 15.56
CA ASP A 208 -12.26 5.95 16.11
C ASP A 208 -11.04 5.06 16.37
N THR A 209 -10.03 5.15 15.51
CA THR A 209 -8.76 4.43 15.66
C THR A 209 -7.99 4.91 16.88
N GLU A 210 -7.87 6.23 17.06
CA GLU A 210 -7.24 6.83 18.23
C GLU A 210 -7.95 6.40 19.54
N ASN A 211 -9.28 6.49 19.57
CA ASN A 211 -10.09 6.10 20.73
C ASN A 211 -10.03 4.60 21.02
N ALA A 212 -9.72 3.78 20.03
CA ALA A 212 -9.56 2.33 20.18
C ALA A 212 -8.20 1.90 20.75
N GLY A 213 -7.28 2.84 21.00
CA GLY A 213 -5.96 2.56 21.57
C GLY A 213 -4.98 1.94 20.56
N ILE A 214 -5.18 2.20 19.28
CA ILE A 214 -4.27 1.81 18.20
C ILE A 214 -3.06 2.75 18.23
N ASP A 215 -1.86 2.19 18.12
CA ASP A 215 -0.61 2.96 18.19
C ASP A 215 -0.13 3.42 16.80
N LEU A 216 -0.45 2.67 15.75
CA LEU A 216 -0.08 2.95 14.37
C LEU A 216 -1.16 2.42 13.42
N GLN A 217 -1.55 3.24 12.43
CA GLN A 217 -2.44 2.86 11.34
C GLN A 217 -1.79 3.17 9.99
#